data_38e29080463ae70ee2ae3616b6c8c803
#
_entry.id   38e29080463ae70ee2ae3616b6c8c803
#
_cell.length_a   1.000
_cell.length_b   1.000
_cell.length_c   1.000
_cell.angle_alpha   90.00
_cell.angle_beta   90.00
_cell.angle_gamma   90.00
#
_symmetry.space_group_name_H-M   'P 1'
#
loop_
_entity.id
_entity.type
_entity.pdbx_description
1 polymer ?
#
loop_
_entity_poly.entity_id
_entity_poly.type
_entity_poly.pdbx_seq_one_letter_code
_entity_poly.pdbx_strand_id
1 'polypeptide(L)'
;MRSNPPPPAARPIFRWLPYLFAAGAIFWLVNLAQSAALAAAPVGRSQLEQTLTNAGITQNVSALLTIYFVVVFVFEGTAAALHGAAFYGLRARRWWGWVVAVIVAGAWSLVLVGIPVLVFLLQRQTRQAYGVL
;
A
#
# COMPACT_ATOMS: atom_id res chain seq x y z
N MET A 1 -24.19 -39.37 -20.53
CA MET A 1 -23.15 -38.34 -20.42
C MET A 1 -23.75 -37.15 -19.69
N ARG A 2 -23.38 -36.88 -18.44
CA ARG A 2 -23.80 -35.67 -17.74
C ARG A 2 -22.85 -34.55 -18.15
N SER A 3 -23.34 -33.60 -18.93
CA SER A 3 -22.60 -32.38 -19.25
C SER A 3 -22.39 -31.60 -17.95
N ASN A 4 -21.12 -31.45 -17.50
CA ASN A 4 -20.82 -30.56 -16.41
C ASN A 4 -21.27 -29.14 -16.78
N PRO A 5 -22.01 -28.45 -15.90
CA PRO A 5 -22.37 -27.05 -16.17
C PRO A 5 -21.10 -26.22 -16.32
N PRO A 6 -21.09 -25.26 -17.25
CA PRO A 6 -19.94 -24.39 -17.43
C PRO A 6 -19.61 -23.63 -16.12
N PRO A 7 -18.32 -23.43 -15.79
CA PRO A 7 -17.94 -22.71 -14.59
C PRO A 7 -18.59 -21.32 -14.59
N PRO A 8 -19.09 -20.87 -13.41
CA PRO A 8 -19.75 -19.56 -13.32
C PRO A 8 -18.79 -18.48 -13.79
N ALA A 9 -19.27 -17.63 -14.71
CA ALA A 9 -18.49 -16.51 -15.23
C ALA A 9 -17.96 -15.65 -14.08
N ALA A 10 -16.64 -15.46 -14.05
CA ALA A 10 -15.99 -14.67 -13.00
C ALA A 10 -16.64 -13.28 -12.92
N ARG A 11 -17.20 -12.94 -11.74
CA ARG A 11 -17.89 -11.65 -11.55
C ARG A 11 -16.97 -10.49 -11.91
N PRO A 12 -17.48 -9.43 -12.56
CA PRO A 12 -16.68 -8.31 -13.06
C PRO A 12 -15.83 -7.61 -11.98
N ILE A 13 -16.24 -7.72 -10.74
CA ILE A 13 -15.59 -7.11 -9.59
C ILE A 13 -14.17 -7.65 -9.31
N PHE A 14 -13.88 -8.92 -9.65
CA PHE A 14 -12.53 -9.48 -9.54
C PHE A 14 -11.53 -8.83 -10.50
N ARG A 15 -12.01 -8.20 -11.58
CA ARG A 15 -11.15 -7.54 -12.56
C ARG A 15 -10.62 -6.20 -12.05
N TRP A 16 -11.34 -5.53 -11.14
CA TRP A 16 -10.97 -4.23 -10.60
C TRP A 16 -10.00 -4.30 -9.41
N LEU A 17 -10.05 -5.40 -8.67
CA LEU A 17 -9.29 -5.56 -7.43
C LEU A 17 -7.77 -5.29 -7.60
N PRO A 18 -7.06 -5.84 -8.61
CA PRO A 18 -5.65 -5.54 -8.80
C PRO A 18 -5.40 -4.04 -9.04
N TYR A 19 -6.28 -3.36 -9.77
CA TYR A 19 -6.07 -1.95 -10.10
C TYR A 19 -6.17 -1.01 -8.91
N LEU A 20 -6.89 -1.37 -7.85
CA LEU A 20 -6.89 -0.63 -6.59
C LEU A 20 -5.48 -0.64 -5.95
N PHE A 21 -4.80 -1.78 -6.00
CA PHE A 21 -3.43 -1.87 -5.50
C PHE A 21 -2.43 -1.15 -6.41
N ALA A 22 -2.65 -1.12 -7.72
CA ALA A 22 -1.87 -0.29 -8.64
C ALA A 22 -2.00 1.19 -8.30
N ALA A 23 -3.21 1.67 -8.07
CA ALA A 23 -3.45 3.05 -7.65
C ALA A 23 -2.78 3.37 -6.31
N GLY A 24 -2.83 2.44 -5.34
CA GLY A 24 -2.11 2.56 -4.08
C GLY A 24 -0.59 2.62 -4.26
N ALA A 25 -0.02 1.82 -5.16
CA ALA A 25 1.40 1.88 -5.48
C ALA A 25 1.80 3.24 -6.07
N ILE A 26 1.01 3.77 -7.01
CA ILE A 26 1.25 5.10 -7.60
C ILE A 26 1.15 6.19 -6.52
N PHE A 27 0.14 6.12 -5.66
CA PHE A 27 -0.02 7.06 -4.54
C PHE A 27 1.24 7.11 -3.68
N TRP A 28 1.77 5.96 -3.25
CA TRP A 28 2.97 5.89 -2.42
C TRP A 28 4.23 6.33 -3.16
N LEU A 29 4.36 6.07 -4.46
CA LEU A 29 5.46 6.57 -5.28
C LEU A 29 5.45 8.09 -5.40
N VAL A 30 4.26 8.70 -5.54
CA VAL A 30 4.12 10.15 -5.57
C VAL A 30 4.50 10.76 -4.22
N ASN A 31 4.06 10.17 -3.09
CA ASN A 31 4.47 10.62 -1.77
C ASN A 31 5.99 10.50 -1.58
N LEU A 32 6.58 9.38 -1.96
CA LEU A 32 8.04 9.18 -1.91
C LEU A 32 8.80 10.24 -2.70
N ALA A 33 8.33 10.58 -3.91
CA ALA A 33 8.94 11.62 -4.72
C ALA A 33 8.82 13.01 -4.06
N GLN A 34 7.67 13.30 -3.46
CA GLN A 34 7.46 14.57 -2.72
C GLN A 34 8.36 14.64 -1.48
N SER A 35 8.44 13.56 -0.70
CA SER A 35 9.33 13.48 0.47
C SER A 35 10.80 13.63 0.07
N ALA A 36 11.21 13.04 -1.06
CA ALA A 36 12.56 13.19 -1.60
C ALA A 36 12.85 14.63 -2.04
N ALA A 37 11.89 15.28 -2.72
CA ALA A 37 12.01 16.68 -3.12
C ALA A 37 12.13 17.59 -1.89
N LEU A 38 11.33 17.35 -0.84
CA LEU A 38 11.39 18.10 0.41
C LEU A 38 12.75 17.91 1.13
N ALA A 39 13.26 16.67 1.16
CA ALA A 39 14.55 16.36 1.77
C ALA A 39 15.73 17.00 1.02
N ALA A 40 15.63 17.09 -0.31
CA ALA A 40 16.66 17.67 -1.17
C ALA A 40 16.65 19.21 -1.18
N ALA A 41 15.49 19.84 -0.94
CA ALA A 41 15.35 21.29 -0.98
C ALA A 41 15.83 21.94 0.34
N PRO A 42 16.82 22.87 0.30
CA PRO A 42 17.29 23.54 1.51
C PRO A 42 16.17 24.26 2.26
N VAL A 43 15.24 24.88 1.53
CA VAL A 43 14.08 25.60 2.09
C VAL A 43 13.15 24.64 2.83
N GLY A 44 12.91 23.44 2.28
CA GLY A 44 12.06 22.43 2.93
C GLY A 44 12.65 21.94 4.25
N ARG A 45 13.96 21.71 4.29
CA ARG A 45 14.65 21.31 5.53
C ARG A 45 14.60 22.41 6.58
N SER A 46 14.88 23.68 6.20
CA SER A 46 14.86 24.79 7.14
C SER A 46 13.46 25.04 7.73
N GLN A 47 12.39 24.85 6.96
CA GLN A 47 11.02 24.94 7.47
C GLN A 47 10.72 23.85 8.51
N LEU A 48 11.16 22.61 8.28
CA LEU A 48 10.99 21.52 9.26
C LEU A 48 11.83 21.77 10.52
N GLU A 49 13.08 22.25 10.38
CA GLU A 49 13.93 22.65 11.50
C GLU A 49 13.24 23.72 12.35
N GLN A 50 12.70 24.74 11.70
CA GLN A 50 11.99 25.82 12.38
C GLN A 50 10.73 25.31 13.09
N THR A 51 9.99 24.39 12.47
CA THR A 51 8.81 23.76 13.08
C THR A 51 9.17 23.00 14.35
N LEU A 52 10.26 22.21 14.32
CA LEU A 52 10.75 21.48 15.48
C LEU A 52 11.21 22.43 16.59
N THR A 53 11.94 23.50 16.23
CA THR A 53 12.40 24.51 17.17
C THR A 53 11.23 25.23 17.84
N ASN A 54 10.20 25.59 17.08
CA ASN A 54 8.98 26.21 17.60
C ASN A 54 8.18 25.27 18.52
N ALA A 55 8.31 23.96 18.31
CA ALA A 55 7.74 22.93 19.20
C ALA A 55 8.59 22.68 20.48
N GLY A 56 9.67 23.46 20.68
CA GLY A 56 10.55 23.34 21.84
C GLY A 56 11.69 22.31 21.69
N ILE A 57 11.84 21.72 20.52
CA ILE A 57 12.93 20.77 20.22
C ILE A 57 14.12 21.54 19.67
N THR A 58 15.08 21.87 20.53
CA THR A 58 16.25 22.69 20.14
C THR A 58 17.55 21.90 20.05
N GLN A 59 17.56 20.66 20.57
CA GLN A 59 18.76 19.81 20.57
C GLN A 59 18.68 18.74 19.48
N ASN A 60 19.79 18.49 18.81
CA ASN A 60 19.94 17.42 17.81
C ASN A 60 18.91 17.46 16.65
N VAL A 61 18.40 18.64 16.29
CA VAL A 61 17.37 18.83 15.28
C VAL A 61 17.76 18.18 13.95
N SER A 62 19.01 18.37 13.50
CA SER A 62 19.50 17.78 12.24
C SER A 62 19.51 16.24 12.26
N ALA A 63 19.87 15.63 13.41
CA ALA A 63 19.84 14.18 13.58
C ALA A 63 18.41 13.66 13.57
N LEU A 64 17.49 14.34 14.25
CA LEU A 64 16.07 13.99 14.26
C LEU A 64 15.45 14.07 12.87
N LEU A 65 15.78 15.11 12.09
CA LEU A 65 15.32 15.22 10.70
C LEU A 65 15.87 14.11 9.81
N THR A 66 17.13 13.73 10.01
CA THR A 66 17.71 12.62 9.24
C THR A 66 16.99 11.32 9.56
N ILE A 67 16.76 11.03 10.86
CA ILE A 67 15.98 9.84 11.27
C ILE A 67 14.57 9.89 10.70
N TYR A 68 13.90 11.03 10.77
CA TYR A 68 12.56 11.22 10.20
C TYR A 68 12.53 10.86 8.72
N PHE A 69 13.43 11.43 7.90
CA PHE A 69 13.46 11.14 6.47
C PHE A 69 13.78 9.67 6.17
N VAL A 70 14.70 9.06 6.91
CA VAL A 70 15.00 7.63 6.75
C VAL A 70 13.77 6.79 7.04
N VAL A 71 13.05 7.06 8.13
CA VAL A 71 11.83 6.34 8.49
C VAL A 71 10.75 6.53 7.43
N VAL A 72 10.54 7.77 6.96
CA VAL A 72 9.56 8.08 5.92
C VAL A 72 9.89 7.35 4.62
N PHE A 73 11.13 7.38 4.15
CA PHE A 73 11.54 6.72 2.91
C PHE A 73 11.41 5.20 3.00
N VAL A 74 11.81 4.60 4.11
CA VAL A 74 11.65 3.15 4.32
C VAL A 74 10.17 2.78 4.34
N PHE A 75 9.34 3.56 5.02
CA PHE A 75 7.91 3.31 5.11
C PHE A 75 7.21 3.46 3.74
N GLU A 76 7.40 4.60 3.05
CA GLU A 76 6.78 4.88 1.76
C GLU A 76 7.26 3.91 0.68
N GLY A 77 8.56 3.61 0.65
CA GLY A 77 9.15 2.64 -0.28
C GLY A 77 8.62 1.23 -0.05
N THR A 78 8.52 0.80 1.20
CA THR A 78 7.94 -0.50 1.57
C THR A 78 6.45 -0.55 1.20
N ALA A 79 5.70 0.50 1.49
CA ALA A 79 4.29 0.58 1.13
C ALA A 79 4.09 0.51 -0.39
N ALA A 80 4.87 1.24 -1.18
CA ALA A 80 4.83 1.18 -2.63
C ALA A 80 5.15 -0.23 -3.16
N ALA A 81 6.19 -0.87 -2.62
CA ALA A 81 6.61 -2.22 -3.00
C ALA A 81 5.52 -3.27 -2.67
N LEU A 82 4.91 -3.21 -1.49
CA LEU A 82 3.83 -4.11 -1.09
C LEU A 82 2.59 -3.95 -1.97
N HIS A 83 2.20 -2.73 -2.32
CA HIS A 83 1.08 -2.48 -3.24
C HIS A 83 1.40 -3.01 -4.64
N GLY A 84 2.61 -2.79 -5.15
CA GLY A 84 3.07 -3.33 -6.43
C GLY A 84 3.09 -4.86 -6.44
N ALA A 85 3.58 -5.48 -5.37
CA ALA A 85 3.57 -6.93 -5.21
C ALA A 85 2.14 -7.48 -5.15
N ALA A 86 1.23 -6.85 -4.40
CA ALA A 86 -0.18 -7.22 -4.35
C ALA A 86 -0.83 -7.13 -5.74
N PHE A 87 -0.61 -6.02 -6.46
CA PHE A 87 -1.10 -5.85 -7.84
C PHE A 87 -0.63 -6.99 -8.75
N TYR A 88 0.68 -7.24 -8.78
CA TYR A 88 1.25 -8.27 -9.65
C TYR A 88 0.75 -9.67 -9.28
N GLY A 89 0.76 -10.01 -7.99
CA GLY A 89 0.34 -11.32 -7.51
C GLY A 89 -1.14 -11.59 -7.73
N LEU A 90 -2.02 -10.60 -7.52
CA LEU A 90 -3.44 -10.70 -7.81
C LEU A 90 -3.71 -10.83 -9.31
N ARG A 91 -3.00 -10.06 -10.15
CA ARG A 91 -3.12 -10.16 -11.60
C ARG A 91 -2.67 -11.52 -12.14
N ALA A 92 -1.60 -12.08 -11.57
CA ALA A 92 -1.08 -13.39 -11.92
C ALA A 92 -1.84 -14.55 -11.24
N ARG A 93 -2.90 -14.25 -10.46
CA ARG A 93 -3.70 -15.22 -9.69
C ARG A 93 -2.85 -16.13 -8.81
N ARG A 94 -1.81 -15.58 -8.19
CA ARG A 94 -0.93 -16.31 -7.27
C ARG A 94 -1.44 -16.20 -5.84
N TRP A 95 -1.39 -17.28 -5.09
CA TRP A 95 -1.83 -17.31 -3.68
C TRP A 95 -1.09 -16.30 -2.80
N TRP A 96 0.22 -16.12 -3.00
CA TRP A 96 1.00 -15.15 -2.24
C TRP A 96 0.56 -13.70 -2.50
N GLY A 97 0.11 -13.40 -3.73
CA GLY A 97 -0.44 -12.08 -4.04
C GLY A 97 -1.72 -11.77 -3.25
N TRP A 98 -2.54 -12.77 -3.01
CA TRP A 98 -3.70 -12.64 -2.14
C TRP A 98 -3.27 -12.35 -0.69
N VAL A 99 -2.26 -13.08 -0.16
CA VAL A 99 -1.73 -12.85 1.20
C VAL A 99 -1.22 -11.42 1.36
N VAL A 100 -0.39 -10.95 0.42
CA VAL A 100 0.12 -9.56 0.45
C VAL A 100 -1.03 -8.56 0.38
N ALA A 101 -2.03 -8.79 -0.48
CA ALA A 101 -3.20 -7.92 -0.58
C ALA A 101 -4.00 -7.84 0.73
N VAL A 102 -4.15 -8.96 1.45
CA VAL A 102 -4.81 -8.99 2.77
C VAL A 102 -4.02 -8.19 3.80
N ILE A 103 -2.69 -8.32 3.82
CA ILE A 103 -1.83 -7.55 4.73
C ILE A 103 -1.96 -6.05 4.45
N VAL A 104 -1.89 -5.64 3.18
CA VAL A 104 -2.03 -4.24 2.76
C VAL A 104 -3.41 -3.70 3.10
N ALA A 105 -4.48 -4.45 2.77
CA ALA A 105 -5.86 -4.05 3.10
C ALA A 105 -6.08 -3.98 4.62
N GLY A 106 -5.47 -4.89 5.39
CA GLY A 106 -5.48 -4.86 6.85
C GLY A 106 -4.82 -3.59 7.41
N ALA A 107 -3.68 -3.19 6.87
CA ALA A 107 -3.02 -1.93 7.25
C ALA A 107 -3.92 -0.71 6.93
N TRP A 108 -4.55 -0.68 5.75
CA TRP A 108 -5.50 0.37 5.39
C TRP A 108 -6.79 0.36 6.21
N SER A 109 -7.14 -0.77 6.84
CA SER A 109 -8.33 -0.87 7.71
C SER A 109 -8.20 0.02 8.94
N LEU A 110 -6.98 0.32 9.39
CA LEU A 110 -6.73 1.28 10.47
C LEU A 110 -7.23 2.70 10.12
N VAL A 111 -7.38 3.01 8.83
CA VAL A 111 -7.87 4.30 8.32
C VAL A 111 -9.31 4.17 7.76
N LEU A 112 -10.02 3.09 8.09
CA LEU A 112 -11.38 2.75 7.65
C LEU A 112 -11.55 2.45 6.15
N VAL A 113 -10.65 2.91 5.29
CA VAL A 113 -10.73 2.73 3.82
C VAL A 113 -10.47 1.28 3.41
N GLY A 114 -9.65 0.55 4.17
CA GLY A 114 -9.28 -0.84 3.87
C GLY A 114 -10.36 -1.86 4.21
N ILE A 115 -11.33 -1.53 5.06
CA ILE A 115 -12.35 -2.49 5.54
C ILE A 115 -13.14 -3.11 4.41
N PRO A 116 -13.73 -2.36 3.45
CA PRO A 116 -14.46 -2.95 2.34
C PRO A 116 -13.61 -3.88 1.48
N VAL A 117 -12.34 -3.50 1.24
CA VAL A 117 -11.39 -4.29 0.45
C VAL A 117 -11.02 -5.58 1.19
N LEU A 118 -10.78 -5.48 2.50
CA LEU A 118 -10.46 -6.63 3.34
C LEU A 118 -11.62 -7.64 3.39
N VAL A 119 -12.85 -7.16 3.64
CA VAL A 119 -14.06 -8.00 3.63
C VAL A 119 -14.19 -8.71 2.28
N PHE A 120 -13.91 -8.00 1.20
CA PHE A 120 -13.99 -8.55 -0.16
C PHE A 120 -12.95 -9.66 -0.39
N LEU A 121 -11.70 -9.44 0.04
CA LEU A 121 -10.60 -10.41 -0.07
C LEU A 121 -10.87 -11.68 0.75
N LEU A 122 -11.52 -11.54 1.89
CA LEU A 122 -11.83 -12.66 2.80
C LEU A 122 -13.04 -13.48 2.37
N GLN A 123 -13.85 -13.02 1.41
CA GLN A 123 -14.99 -13.80 0.91
C GLN A 123 -14.53 -15.15 0.33
N ARG A 124 -15.31 -16.19 0.63
CA ARG A 124 -15.01 -17.57 0.19
C ARG A 124 -14.78 -17.69 -1.32
N GLN A 125 -15.55 -16.93 -2.12
CA GLN A 125 -15.43 -16.92 -3.57
C GLN A 125 -14.08 -16.34 -4.03
N THR A 126 -13.58 -15.30 -3.36
CA THR A 126 -12.28 -14.70 -3.65
C THR A 126 -11.16 -15.67 -3.29
N ARG A 127 -11.20 -16.26 -2.11
CA ARG A 127 -10.22 -17.24 -1.65
C ARG A 127 -10.10 -18.45 -2.58
N GLN A 128 -11.23 -18.96 -3.07
CA GLN A 128 -11.26 -20.06 -4.06
C GLN A 128 -10.64 -19.64 -5.40
N ALA A 129 -10.90 -18.41 -5.87
CA ALA A 129 -10.37 -17.90 -7.13
C ALA A 129 -8.84 -17.78 -7.13
N TYR A 130 -8.23 -17.63 -5.95
CA TYR A 130 -6.77 -17.52 -5.77
C TYR A 130 -6.12 -18.81 -5.21
N GLY A 131 -6.87 -19.90 -5.13
CA GLY A 131 -6.33 -21.22 -4.72
C GLY A 131 -5.94 -21.30 -3.24
N VAL A 132 -6.60 -20.55 -2.37
CA VAL A 132 -6.34 -20.49 -0.91
C VAL A 132 -7.26 -21.45 -0.14
N LEU A 133 -8.26 -22.04 -0.82
CA LEU A 133 -9.18 -23.08 -0.31
C LEU A 133 -9.36 -24.17 -1.34
#